data_5fb7b5c548cb68e77e8cfcc041bf466f
#
_entry.id   5fb7b5c548cb68e77e8cfcc041bf466f
#
_cell.length_a   1.000
_cell.length_b   1.000
_cell.length_c   1.000
_cell.angle_alpha   90.00
_cell.angle_beta   90.00
_cell.angle_gamma   90.00
#
_symmetry.space_group_name_H-M   'P 1'
#
loop_
_entity.id
_entity.type
_entity.pdbx_description
1 polymer ?
#
loop_
_entity_poly.entity_id
_entity_poly.type
_entity_poly.pdbx_seq_one_letter_code
_entity_poly.pdbx_strand_id
1 'polypeptide(L)'
;TSYDFPAVTEKRVLREEFPIRNSGIMQAFCLNLRRPRFQDARVRRALNLAFDFEELNKTIFYGLYERIDSFFYGTELASSDLPQGRELQFLEPLRDKVPASVFTEPYRNPKGGSPDAVRANLREALRLLGEAGYELRGRQLVAKQTGEPFRFELLGSDPTLERYGLPYR
;
A
#
# COMPACT_ATOMS: atom_id res chain seq x y z
N THR A 1 3.58 27.26 2.14
CA THR A 1 4.04 26.55 3.37
C THR A 1 4.05 27.53 4.54
N SER A 2 3.91 27.02 5.78
CA SER A 2 3.97 27.86 7.01
C SER A 2 5.31 28.55 7.24
N TYR A 3 6.31 28.28 6.39
CA TYR A 3 7.64 28.89 6.43
C TYR A 3 7.88 29.90 5.31
N ASP A 4 6.86 30.33 4.57
CA ASP A 4 6.97 31.39 3.57
C ASP A 4 6.52 32.72 4.19
N PHE A 5 7.45 33.45 4.78
CA PHE A 5 7.25 34.75 5.39
C PHE A 5 8.42 35.71 5.12
N PRO A 6 8.24 37.03 5.26
CA PRO A 6 9.23 38.03 4.81
C PRO A 6 10.65 37.78 5.30
N ALA A 7 10.86 37.37 6.56
CA ALA A 7 12.19 37.14 7.10
C ALA A 7 12.97 36.00 6.40
N VAL A 8 12.26 35.02 5.81
CA VAL A 8 12.89 33.97 4.98
C VAL A 8 13.29 34.52 3.62
N THR A 9 12.42 35.31 2.99
CA THR A 9 12.70 35.99 1.72
C THR A 9 13.86 36.95 1.83
N GLU A 10 13.95 37.66 2.94
CA GLU A 10 15.04 38.62 3.26
C GLU A 10 16.30 37.93 3.79
N LYS A 11 16.34 36.60 3.86
CA LYS A 11 17.44 35.75 4.37
C LYS A 11 17.86 36.05 5.80
N ARG A 12 16.99 36.68 6.62
CA ARG A 12 17.20 36.84 8.08
C ARG A 12 16.93 35.52 8.83
N VAL A 13 16.12 34.64 8.24
CA VAL A 13 15.90 33.24 8.66
C VAL A 13 16.28 32.37 7.48
N LEU A 14 17.19 31.44 7.69
CA LEU A 14 17.55 30.43 6.70
C LEU A 14 16.59 29.23 6.82
N ARG A 15 16.07 28.83 5.68
CA ARG A 15 15.29 27.60 5.53
C ARG A 15 16.13 26.59 4.77
N GLU A 16 16.38 25.45 5.39
CA GLU A 16 17.08 24.34 4.76
C GLU A 16 16.21 23.08 4.81
N GLU A 17 16.25 22.30 3.75
CA GLU A 17 15.52 21.03 3.65
C GLU A 17 16.55 19.88 3.70
N PHE A 18 16.44 19.04 4.70
CA PHE A 18 17.29 17.87 4.85
C PHE A 18 16.51 16.62 4.47
N PRO A 19 16.95 15.86 3.45
CA PRO A 19 16.30 14.59 3.13
C PRO A 19 16.51 13.60 4.29
N ILE A 20 15.41 13.18 4.90
CA ILE A 20 15.43 12.16 5.92
C ILE A 20 15.24 10.80 5.24
N ARG A 21 16.24 9.93 5.36
CA ARG A 21 16.16 8.55 4.90
C ARG A 21 15.87 7.65 6.11
N ASN A 22 14.60 7.39 6.35
CA ASN A 22 14.20 6.39 7.33
C ASN A 22 14.37 5.01 6.70
N SER A 23 15.36 4.27 7.14
CA SER A 23 15.61 2.90 6.71
C SER A 23 14.97 1.90 7.68
N GLY A 24 14.43 0.81 7.14
CA GLY A 24 13.86 -0.28 7.94
C GLY A 24 12.53 0.03 8.63
N ILE A 25 11.88 1.16 8.34
CA ILE A 25 10.59 1.52 8.90
C ILE A 25 9.52 1.38 7.81
N MET A 26 8.49 0.58 8.11
CA MET A 26 7.31 0.43 7.27
C MET A 26 6.06 0.86 8.04
N GLN A 27 5.32 1.83 7.50
CA GLN A 27 3.95 2.12 7.92
C GLN A 27 2.97 1.43 6.98
N ALA A 28 2.06 0.64 7.52
CA ALA A 28 1.11 -0.10 6.70
C ALA A 28 -0.20 -0.37 7.45
N PHE A 29 -1.27 -0.62 6.70
CA PHE A 29 -2.49 -1.20 7.24
C PHE A 29 -2.28 -2.70 7.48
N CYS A 30 -2.18 -3.10 8.75
CA CYS A 30 -2.00 -4.50 9.13
C CYS A 30 -3.35 -5.23 9.16
N LEU A 31 -3.57 -6.12 8.20
CA LEU A 31 -4.81 -6.90 8.14
C LEU A 31 -4.78 -8.07 9.13
N ASN A 32 -5.81 -8.18 9.97
CA ASN A 32 -5.92 -9.27 10.94
C ASN A 32 -6.33 -10.57 10.24
N LEU A 33 -5.36 -11.44 9.93
CA LEU A 33 -5.58 -12.71 9.24
C LEU A 33 -6.36 -13.75 10.06
N ARG A 34 -6.61 -13.51 11.35
CA ARG A 34 -7.54 -14.33 12.15
C ARG A 34 -9.00 -14.09 11.76
N ARG A 35 -9.30 -13.00 11.06
CA ARG A 35 -10.63 -12.73 10.51
C ARG A 35 -10.77 -13.41 9.15
N PRO A 36 -11.78 -14.30 8.94
CA PRO A 36 -11.93 -15.09 7.71
C PRO A 36 -11.89 -14.24 6.43
N ARG A 37 -12.50 -13.06 6.47
CA ARG A 37 -12.53 -12.11 5.32
C ARG A 37 -11.16 -11.66 4.81
N PHE A 38 -10.11 -11.76 5.63
CA PHE A 38 -8.75 -11.38 5.26
C PHE A 38 -7.81 -12.57 5.01
N GLN A 39 -8.27 -13.79 5.18
CA GLN A 39 -7.46 -14.99 4.94
C GLN A 39 -7.16 -15.19 3.46
N ASP A 40 -8.10 -14.85 2.58
CA ASP A 40 -7.89 -14.91 1.14
C ASP A 40 -6.93 -13.80 0.67
N ALA A 41 -5.84 -14.21 0.03
CA ALA A 41 -4.83 -13.29 -0.50
C ALA A 41 -5.40 -12.35 -1.58
N ARG A 42 -6.41 -12.77 -2.33
CA ARG A 42 -7.08 -11.97 -3.36
C ARG A 42 -7.80 -10.78 -2.74
N VAL A 43 -8.43 -10.95 -1.58
CA VAL A 43 -9.06 -9.85 -0.83
C VAL A 43 -8.02 -8.84 -0.39
N ARG A 44 -6.89 -9.28 0.16
CA ARG A 44 -5.82 -8.39 0.59
C ARG A 44 -5.20 -7.61 -0.57
N ARG A 45 -5.00 -8.29 -1.71
CA ARG A 45 -4.52 -7.65 -2.94
C ARG A 45 -5.52 -6.64 -3.47
N ALA A 46 -6.80 -6.93 -3.44
CA ALA A 46 -7.86 -6.00 -3.85
C ALA A 46 -7.88 -4.74 -2.99
N LEU A 47 -7.72 -4.88 -1.66
CA LEU A 47 -7.61 -3.72 -0.77
C LEU A 47 -6.36 -2.88 -1.07
N ASN A 48 -5.23 -3.50 -1.38
CA ASN A 48 -4.02 -2.78 -1.79
C ASN A 48 -4.19 -2.01 -3.12
N LEU A 49 -4.91 -2.59 -4.08
CA LEU A 49 -5.25 -1.94 -5.35
C LEU A 49 -6.20 -0.75 -5.18
N ALA A 50 -7.09 -0.80 -4.20
CA ALA A 50 -8.03 0.27 -3.91
C ALA A 50 -7.39 1.47 -3.20
N PHE A 51 -6.14 1.37 -2.75
CA PHE A 51 -5.44 2.44 -2.05
C PHE A 51 -4.64 3.31 -3.03
N ASP A 52 -5.14 4.50 -3.34
CA ASP A 52 -4.45 5.48 -4.16
C ASP A 52 -3.45 6.29 -3.32
N PHE A 53 -2.24 5.73 -3.17
CA PHE A 53 -1.16 6.38 -2.41
C PHE A 53 -0.70 7.68 -3.07
N GLU A 54 -0.60 7.73 -4.38
CA GLU A 54 -0.07 8.87 -5.12
C GLU A 54 -0.96 10.11 -4.93
N GLU A 55 -2.28 9.95 -5.00
CA GLU A 55 -3.21 11.04 -4.75
C GLU A 55 -3.18 11.48 -3.29
N LEU A 56 -3.14 10.53 -2.35
CA LEU A 56 -3.00 10.81 -0.93
C LEU A 56 -1.70 11.57 -0.63
N ASN A 57 -0.58 11.10 -1.18
CA ASN A 57 0.72 11.73 -1.01
C ASN A 57 0.74 13.16 -1.56
N LYS A 58 0.15 13.38 -2.72
CA LYS A 58 0.06 14.69 -3.34
C LYS A 58 -0.81 15.66 -2.54
N THR A 59 -1.99 15.24 -2.10
CA THR A 59 -3.02 16.13 -1.53
C THR A 59 -2.86 16.35 -0.03
N ILE A 60 -2.42 15.34 0.72
CA ILE A 60 -2.32 15.40 2.18
C ILE A 60 -0.88 15.52 2.65
N PHE A 61 0.05 14.86 1.98
CA PHE A 61 1.45 14.81 2.39
C PHE A 61 2.39 15.64 1.51
N TYR A 62 1.86 16.39 0.56
CA TYR A 62 2.63 17.34 -0.27
C TYR A 62 3.81 16.72 -1.01
N GLY A 63 3.72 15.43 -1.36
CA GLY A 63 4.79 14.69 -2.03
C GLY A 63 5.96 14.28 -1.13
N LEU A 64 5.82 14.38 0.19
CA LEU A 64 6.91 14.14 1.15
C LEU A 64 7.17 12.66 1.46
N TYR A 65 6.30 11.75 1.03
CA TYR A 65 6.43 10.33 1.30
C TYR A 65 6.71 9.52 0.03
N GLU A 66 7.23 8.34 0.23
CA GLU A 66 7.46 7.35 -0.81
C GLU A 66 6.73 6.05 -0.45
N ARG A 67 6.08 5.42 -1.45
CA ARG A 67 5.48 4.11 -1.27
C ARG A 67 6.57 3.05 -1.38
N ILE A 68 6.73 2.25 -0.33
CA ILE A 68 7.80 1.26 -0.25
C ILE A 68 7.32 -0.12 -0.69
N ASP A 69 8.20 -0.86 -1.39
CA ASP A 69 7.93 -2.20 -1.92
C ASP A 69 8.58 -3.32 -1.09
N SER A 70 9.31 -2.97 -0.02
CA SER A 70 9.99 -3.95 0.84
C SER A 70 9.83 -3.61 2.31
N PHE A 71 9.75 -4.63 3.17
CA PHE A 71 9.76 -4.48 4.63
C PHE A 71 11.07 -3.85 5.15
N PHE A 72 12.17 -4.07 4.45
CA PHE A 72 13.50 -3.61 4.84
C PHE A 72 13.97 -2.44 3.96
N TYR A 73 13.01 -1.65 3.45
CA TYR A 73 13.30 -0.51 2.59
C TYR A 73 14.44 0.37 3.13
N GLY A 74 15.36 0.75 2.26
CA GLY A 74 16.52 1.59 2.61
C GLY A 74 17.68 0.87 3.30
N THR A 75 17.62 -0.45 3.45
CA THR A 75 18.70 -1.30 3.96
C THR A 75 19.20 -2.27 2.89
N GLU A 76 20.33 -2.95 3.16
CA GLU A 76 20.86 -4.00 2.31
C GLU A 76 19.97 -5.26 2.27
N LEU A 77 19.03 -5.39 3.19
CA LEU A 77 18.05 -6.48 3.22
C LEU A 77 16.80 -6.21 2.40
N ALA A 78 16.69 -5.03 1.78
CA ALA A 78 15.54 -4.69 0.97
C ALA A 78 15.47 -5.55 -0.30
N SER A 79 14.31 -6.17 -0.54
CA SER A 79 14.03 -6.80 -1.83
C SER A 79 13.95 -5.72 -2.91
N SER A 80 14.82 -5.76 -3.90
CA SER A 80 14.90 -4.76 -4.96
C SER A 80 14.51 -5.30 -6.33
N ASP A 81 14.73 -6.60 -6.57
CA ASP A 81 14.53 -7.27 -7.84
C ASP A 81 14.26 -8.77 -7.64
N LEU A 82 14.40 -9.56 -8.68
CA LEU A 82 14.36 -11.03 -8.60
C LEU A 82 15.55 -11.55 -7.78
N PRO A 83 15.35 -12.65 -7.04
CA PRO A 83 16.44 -13.26 -6.27
C PRO A 83 17.57 -13.71 -7.19
N GLN A 84 18.80 -13.39 -6.82
CA GLN A 84 20.01 -13.72 -7.58
C GLN A 84 21.10 -14.34 -6.69
N GLY A 85 22.10 -14.95 -7.34
CA GLY A 85 23.27 -15.45 -6.65
C GLY A 85 22.95 -16.35 -5.45
N ARG A 86 23.45 -15.98 -4.28
CA ARG A 86 23.28 -16.77 -3.05
C ARG A 86 21.83 -16.78 -2.53
N GLU A 87 21.10 -15.69 -2.70
CA GLU A 87 19.68 -15.63 -2.35
C GLU A 87 18.86 -16.65 -3.14
N LEU A 88 19.07 -16.71 -4.46
CA LEU A 88 18.41 -17.70 -5.31
C LEU A 88 18.77 -19.13 -4.89
N GLN A 89 20.02 -19.40 -4.52
CA GLN A 89 20.43 -20.72 -4.04
C GLN A 89 19.67 -21.16 -2.79
N PHE A 90 19.34 -20.25 -1.89
CA PHE A 90 18.52 -20.56 -0.72
C PHE A 90 17.04 -20.69 -1.02
N LEU A 91 16.52 -19.95 -1.98
CA LEU A 91 15.10 -19.97 -2.34
C LEU A 91 14.74 -21.12 -3.28
N GLU A 92 15.68 -21.59 -4.13
CA GLU A 92 15.43 -22.64 -5.12
C GLU A 92 14.86 -23.94 -4.52
N PRO A 93 15.37 -24.47 -3.38
CA PRO A 93 14.80 -25.65 -2.73
C PRO A 93 13.38 -25.44 -2.17
N LEU A 94 12.93 -24.18 -2.10
CA LEU A 94 11.61 -23.79 -1.58
C LEU A 94 10.64 -23.42 -2.71
N ARG A 95 11.01 -23.60 -3.97
CA ARG A 95 10.26 -23.17 -5.15
C ARG A 95 8.79 -23.63 -5.12
N ASP A 96 8.53 -24.86 -4.67
CA ASP A 96 7.19 -25.43 -4.56
C ASP A 96 6.43 -25.00 -3.30
N LYS A 97 7.11 -24.29 -2.37
CA LYS A 97 6.55 -23.86 -1.09
C LYS A 97 6.25 -22.37 -1.03
N VAL A 98 6.70 -21.61 -2.02
CA VAL A 98 6.51 -20.17 -2.12
C VAL A 98 5.78 -19.82 -3.42
N PRO A 99 5.10 -18.65 -3.52
CA PRO A 99 4.46 -18.23 -4.76
C PRO A 99 5.46 -18.15 -5.92
N ALA A 100 5.05 -18.62 -7.10
CA ALA A 100 5.91 -18.59 -8.30
C ALA A 100 6.37 -17.16 -8.65
N SER A 101 5.59 -16.14 -8.32
CA SER A 101 5.92 -14.72 -8.51
C SER A 101 7.24 -14.31 -7.84
N VAL A 102 7.68 -14.99 -6.77
CA VAL A 102 8.99 -14.76 -6.14
C VAL A 102 10.14 -14.89 -7.14
N PHE A 103 9.98 -15.76 -8.15
CA PHE A 103 11.02 -16.08 -9.13
C PHE A 103 10.78 -15.45 -10.51
N THR A 104 9.60 -14.86 -10.74
CA THR A 104 9.19 -14.43 -12.08
C THR A 104 8.97 -12.94 -12.23
N GLU A 105 8.67 -12.24 -11.14
CA GLU A 105 8.40 -10.80 -11.17
C GLU A 105 8.80 -10.12 -9.86
N PRO A 106 9.52 -8.99 -9.90
CA PRO A 106 9.80 -8.23 -8.68
C PRO A 106 8.50 -7.65 -8.13
N TYR A 107 8.34 -7.75 -6.80
CA TYR A 107 7.16 -7.13 -6.18
C TYR A 107 7.18 -5.62 -6.36
N ARG A 108 6.03 -5.09 -6.80
CA ARG A 108 5.77 -3.65 -6.85
C ARG A 108 4.34 -3.37 -6.39
N ASN A 109 4.19 -2.33 -5.61
CA ASN A 109 2.87 -1.83 -5.27
C ASN A 109 2.14 -1.28 -6.51
N PRO A 110 0.81 -1.41 -6.57
CA PRO A 110 0.03 -0.77 -7.63
C PRO A 110 0.21 0.75 -7.56
N LYS A 111 0.38 1.38 -8.72
CA LYS A 111 0.45 2.84 -8.85
C LYS A 111 -0.92 3.40 -9.19
N GLY A 112 -1.29 4.51 -8.53
CA GLY A 112 -2.48 5.30 -8.79
C GLY A 112 -2.13 6.67 -9.38
N GLY A 113 -2.67 7.75 -8.82
CA GLY A 113 -2.33 9.14 -9.13
C GLY A 113 -2.89 9.68 -10.44
N SER A 114 -3.55 8.85 -11.24
CA SER A 114 -4.32 9.28 -12.42
C SER A 114 -5.67 8.58 -12.47
N PRO A 115 -6.71 9.23 -13.05
CA PRO A 115 -8.03 8.63 -13.16
C PRO A 115 -8.05 7.29 -13.89
N ASP A 116 -7.18 7.11 -14.89
CA ASP A 116 -7.11 5.86 -15.66
C ASP A 116 -6.44 4.74 -14.87
N ALA A 117 -5.35 5.03 -14.16
CA ALA A 117 -4.67 4.07 -13.30
C ALA A 117 -5.58 3.62 -12.14
N VAL A 118 -6.25 4.57 -11.48
CA VAL A 118 -7.20 4.28 -10.40
C VAL A 118 -8.34 3.41 -10.90
N ARG A 119 -8.94 3.74 -12.06
CA ARG A 119 -9.99 2.90 -12.68
C ARG A 119 -9.51 1.50 -13.03
N ALA A 120 -8.27 1.37 -13.52
CA ALA A 120 -7.68 0.06 -13.80
C ALA A 120 -7.49 -0.77 -12.53
N ASN A 121 -6.92 -0.15 -11.49
CA ASN A 121 -6.73 -0.78 -10.19
C ASN A 121 -8.06 -1.22 -9.55
N LEU A 122 -9.08 -0.37 -9.59
CA LEU A 122 -10.41 -0.70 -9.04
C LEU A 122 -11.10 -1.83 -9.83
N ARG A 123 -10.97 -1.87 -11.16
CA ARG A 123 -11.48 -3.00 -11.96
C ARG A 123 -10.82 -4.31 -11.56
N GLU A 124 -9.50 -4.31 -11.41
CA GLU A 124 -8.76 -5.50 -10.97
C GLU A 124 -9.12 -5.89 -9.54
N ALA A 125 -9.28 -4.92 -8.64
CA ALA A 125 -9.75 -5.17 -7.27
C ALA A 125 -11.11 -5.86 -7.26
N LEU A 126 -12.08 -5.36 -8.05
CA LEU A 126 -13.40 -5.96 -8.18
C LEU A 126 -13.36 -7.37 -8.79
N ARG A 127 -12.49 -7.61 -9.77
CA ARG A 127 -12.27 -8.94 -10.34
C ARG A 127 -11.79 -9.92 -9.27
N LEU A 128 -10.76 -9.55 -8.50
CA LEU A 128 -10.21 -10.37 -7.41
C LEU A 128 -11.23 -10.63 -6.30
N LEU A 129 -12.00 -9.62 -5.92
CA LEU A 129 -13.09 -9.77 -4.94
C LEU A 129 -14.17 -10.70 -5.48
N GLY A 130 -14.50 -10.61 -6.78
CA GLY A 130 -15.44 -11.49 -7.46
C GLY A 130 -15.02 -12.96 -7.41
N GLU A 131 -13.73 -13.25 -7.61
CA GLU A 131 -13.13 -14.58 -7.48
C GLU A 131 -13.03 -15.06 -6.04
N ALA A 132 -12.90 -14.14 -5.09
CA ALA A 132 -12.91 -14.42 -3.65
C ALA A 132 -14.33 -14.61 -3.06
N GLY A 133 -15.38 -14.57 -3.91
CA GLY A 133 -16.74 -14.82 -3.48
C GLY A 133 -17.53 -13.58 -3.06
N TYR A 134 -17.11 -12.39 -3.47
CA TYR A 134 -17.82 -11.14 -3.21
C TYR A 134 -18.41 -10.55 -4.50
N GLU A 135 -19.42 -9.71 -4.35
CA GLU A 135 -20.04 -8.97 -5.45
C GLU A 135 -20.55 -7.60 -4.99
N LEU A 136 -20.70 -6.69 -5.93
CA LEU A 136 -21.36 -5.41 -5.68
C LEU A 136 -22.87 -5.59 -5.83
N ARG A 137 -23.62 -5.22 -4.78
CA ARG A 137 -25.08 -5.03 -4.83
C ARG A 137 -25.37 -3.54 -4.58
N GLY A 138 -25.67 -2.84 -5.65
CA GLY A 138 -25.76 -1.40 -5.60
C GLY A 138 -24.40 -0.77 -5.26
N ARG A 139 -24.29 -0.15 -4.10
CA ARG A 139 -23.06 0.52 -3.62
C ARG A 139 -22.35 -0.27 -2.49
N GLN A 140 -22.79 -1.48 -2.22
CA GLN A 140 -22.21 -2.31 -1.15
C GLN A 140 -21.54 -3.54 -1.73
N LEU A 141 -20.36 -3.86 -1.21
CA LEU A 141 -19.70 -5.14 -1.43
C LEU A 141 -20.31 -6.15 -0.46
N VAL A 142 -20.79 -7.28 -0.95
CA VAL A 142 -21.42 -8.34 -0.16
C VAL A 142 -20.85 -9.70 -0.52
N ALA A 143 -20.91 -10.65 0.42
CA ALA A 143 -20.60 -12.04 0.14
C ALA A 143 -21.70 -12.65 -0.75
N LYS A 144 -21.33 -13.28 -1.86
CA LYS A 144 -22.27 -13.87 -2.84
C LYS A 144 -23.21 -14.90 -2.22
N GLN A 145 -22.69 -15.73 -1.30
CA GLN A 145 -23.43 -16.84 -0.71
C GLN A 145 -24.41 -16.39 0.36
N THR A 146 -24.01 -15.45 1.22
CA THR A 146 -24.81 -15.05 2.40
C THR A 146 -25.51 -13.72 2.24
N GLY A 147 -25.04 -12.87 1.32
CA GLY A 147 -25.50 -11.48 1.19
C GLY A 147 -24.97 -10.55 2.29
N GLU A 148 -24.13 -11.07 3.20
CA GLU A 148 -23.54 -10.26 4.26
C GLU A 148 -22.64 -9.15 3.70
N PRO A 149 -22.79 -7.90 4.17
CA PRO A 149 -21.92 -6.82 3.77
C PRO A 149 -20.45 -7.05 4.18
N PHE A 150 -19.53 -6.75 3.28
CA PHE A 150 -18.11 -6.72 3.58
C PHE A 150 -17.81 -5.48 4.43
N ARG A 151 -17.63 -5.67 5.72
CA ARG A 151 -17.36 -4.58 6.68
C ARG A 151 -16.13 -4.91 7.51
N PHE A 152 -15.33 -3.89 7.79
CA PHE A 152 -14.21 -4.00 8.72
C PHE A 152 -13.96 -2.65 9.40
N GLU A 153 -13.19 -2.67 10.45
CA GLU A 153 -12.81 -1.50 11.22
C GLU A 153 -11.33 -1.19 10.98
N LEU A 154 -11.02 0.09 10.83
CA LEU A 154 -9.65 0.59 10.86
C LEU A 154 -9.36 1.08 12.28
N LEU A 155 -8.49 0.37 12.99
CA LEU A 155 -8.07 0.73 14.33
C LEU A 155 -6.82 1.61 14.24
N GLY A 156 -6.95 2.86 14.64
CA GLY A 156 -5.84 3.80 14.79
C GLY A 156 -5.46 3.97 16.25
N SER A 157 -4.18 4.05 16.56
CA SER A 157 -3.67 4.32 17.91
C SER A 157 -3.48 5.81 18.20
N ASP A 158 -3.56 6.65 17.16
CA ASP A 158 -3.31 8.08 17.22
C ASP A 158 -4.24 8.83 16.26
N PRO A 159 -4.84 9.97 16.64
CA PRO A 159 -5.71 10.76 15.75
C PRO A 159 -5.03 11.20 14.45
N THR A 160 -3.70 11.34 14.42
CA THR A 160 -2.98 11.70 13.19
C THR A 160 -3.08 10.64 12.11
N LEU A 161 -3.38 9.37 12.47
CA LEU A 161 -3.59 8.27 11.54
C LEU A 161 -4.91 8.38 10.76
N GLU A 162 -5.84 9.21 11.20
CA GLU A 162 -7.09 9.47 10.47
C GLU A 162 -6.82 10.03 9.07
N ARG A 163 -5.74 10.78 8.89
CA ARG A 163 -5.30 11.30 7.59
C ARG A 163 -5.05 10.20 6.54
N TYR A 164 -4.69 9.00 6.99
CA TYR A 164 -4.45 7.85 6.13
C TYR A 164 -5.73 7.04 5.91
N GLY A 165 -6.54 6.91 6.96
CA GLY A 165 -7.71 6.04 6.98
C GLY A 165 -8.95 6.67 6.34
N LEU A 166 -9.21 7.97 6.58
CA LEU A 166 -10.41 8.63 6.08
C LEU A 166 -10.48 8.69 4.54
N PRO A 167 -9.41 9.03 3.81
CA PRO A 167 -9.43 9.01 2.35
C PRO A 167 -9.58 7.62 1.74
N TYR A 168 -9.23 6.58 2.50
CA TYR A 168 -9.35 5.19 2.07
C TYR A 168 -10.74 4.58 2.35
N ARG A 169 -11.55 5.25 3.14
CA ARG A 169 -12.91 4.83 3.51
C ARG A 169 -13.92 5.14 2.39
#